data_2c3b8c11e1a7d527f1064453c243bf2d
#
_entry.id   2c3b8c11e1a7d527f1064453c243bf2d
#
_cell.length_a   1.000
_cell.length_b   1.000
_cell.length_c   1.000
_cell.angle_alpha   90.00
_cell.angle_beta   90.00
_cell.angle_gamma   90.00
#
_symmetry.space_group_name_H-M   'P 1'
#
loop_
_entity.id
_entity.type
_entity.pdbx_description
1 polymer ?
#
loop_
_entity_poly.entity_id
_entity_poly.type
_entity_poly.pdbx_seq_one_letter_code
_entity_poly.pdbx_strand_id
1 'polypeptide(L)'
;MNKVIAYTDGSAVVKGKAKGHGGFGTYFPDLYGSKQAFSLGFKDTKTGRMELSALYYAITAIRIDSAVELVIYSDSEYVVKSFTLGRLKKWIAAGWRNTSGEVKNKDLWKAIKHELDMRPLMTLEMIHIRSHQVEKEKDAAKKQALMQDPNIIGNMMADRLADYKRHTELLTSDKV
;
A
#
# COMPACT_ATOMS: atom_id res chain seq x y z
N MET A 1 12.22 1.16 -20.25
CA MET A 1 11.07 0.64 -19.49
C MET A 1 10.30 1.83 -18.99
N ASN A 2 8.99 1.87 -19.17
CA ASN A 2 8.18 2.98 -18.66
C ASN A 2 8.10 2.89 -17.13
N LYS A 3 8.26 4.04 -16.44
CA LYS A 3 8.15 4.13 -14.99
C LYS A 3 6.72 4.51 -14.59
N VAL A 4 6.12 3.72 -13.70
CA VAL A 4 4.80 3.99 -13.11
C VAL A 4 5.00 4.23 -11.62
N ILE A 5 4.47 5.33 -11.10
CA ILE A 5 4.54 5.68 -9.68
C ILE A 5 3.18 5.46 -9.05
N ALA A 6 3.16 4.80 -7.90
CA ALA A 6 1.98 4.62 -7.07
C ALA A 6 2.25 5.04 -5.62
N TYR A 7 1.22 5.51 -4.94
CA TYR A 7 1.22 5.81 -3.52
C TYR A 7 0.17 4.95 -2.85
N THR A 8 0.52 4.30 -1.74
CA THR A 8 -0.35 3.34 -1.06
C THR A 8 -0.42 3.64 0.43
N ASP A 9 -1.63 3.59 0.98
CA ASP A 9 -1.88 3.72 2.41
C ASP A 9 -3.03 2.82 2.85
N GLY A 10 -3.01 2.44 4.12
CA GLY A 10 -4.04 1.64 4.76
C GLY A 10 -4.31 2.09 6.18
N SER A 11 -5.57 2.33 6.49
CA SER A 11 -6.00 2.85 7.78
C SER A 11 -7.07 1.98 8.42
N ALA A 12 -7.05 1.80 9.73
CA ALA A 12 -8.13 1.15 10.46
C ALA A 12 -8.32 1.75 11.86
N VAL A 13 -9.56 1.91 12.27
CA VAL A 13 -9.91 2.25 13.65
C VAL A 13 -10.04 0.94 14.42
N VAL A 14 -9.10 0.69 15.32
CA VAL A 14 -9.06 -0.52 16.14
C VAL A 14 -9.05 -0.16 17.62
N LYS A 15 -9.72 -0.97 18.46
CA LYS A 15 -9.66 -0.83 19.92
C LYS A 15 -8.82 -1.99 20.47
N GLY A 16 -7.58 -1.69 20.84
CA GLY A 16 -6.64 -2.70 21.34
C GLY A 16 -6.35 -3.80 20.31
N LYS A 17 -6.62 -5.06 20.65
CA LYS A 17 -6.43 -6.22 19.76
C LYS A 17 -7.64 -6.52 18.86
N ALA A 18 -8.78 -5.86 19.08
CA ALA A 18 -9.98 -6.07 18.28
C ALA A 18 -9.79 -5.62 16.83
N LYS A 19 -10.57 -6.21 15.94
CA LYS A 19 -10.74 -5.70 14.57
C LYS A 19 -11.69 -4.50 14.59
N GLY A 20 -11.53 -3.60 13.64
CA GLY A 20 -12.40 -2.44 13.48
C GLY A 20 -12.64 -2.13 12.00
N HIS A 21 -13.23 -0.99 11.75
CA HIS A 21 -13.42 -0.52 10.38
C HIS A 21 -12.10 -0.05 9.80
N GLY A 22 -11.84 -0.38 8.54
CA GLY A 22 -10.63 0.07 7.85
C GLY A 22 -10.88 0.34 6.38
N GLY A 23 -9.99 1.11 5.79
CA GLY A 23 -9.98 1.40 4.36
C GLY A 23 -8.55 1.45 3.84
N PHE A 24 -8.41 1.28 2.54
CA PHE A 24 -7.14 1.50 1.86
C PHE A 24 -7.29 2.51 0.73
N GLY A 25 -6.19 3.15 0.37
CA GLY A 25 -6.06 4.04 -0.77
C GLY A 25 -4.84 3.69 -1.60
N THR A 26 -5.03 3.67 -2.91
CA THR A 26 -3.96 3.56 -3.90
C THR A 26 -4.15 4.68 -4.92
N TYR A 27 -3.13 5.50 -5.13
CA TYR A 27 -3.16 6.64 -6.02
C TYR A 27 -2.02 6.58 -7.04
N PHE A 28 -2.35 6.79 -8.30
CA PHE A 28 -1.42 6.91 -9.41
C PHE A 28 -1.56 8.31 -10.00
N PRO A 29 -0.50 9.15 -9.95
CA PRO A 29 -0.49 10.45 -10.66
C PRO A 29 -0.65 10.30 -12.16
N ASP A 30 -0.08 9.23 -12.70
CA ASP A 30 -0.17 8.83 -14.10
C ASP A 30 -0.12 7.31 -14.22
N LEU A 31 -1.23 6.72 -14.62
CA LEU A 31 -1.31 5.32 -15.01
C LEU A 31 -1.90 5.26 -16.43
N TYR A 32 -1.04 4.90 -17.39
CA TYR A 32 -1.40 4.84 -18.81
C TYR A 32 -2.00 6.14 -19.37
N GLY A 33 -1.43 7.28 -18.98
CA GLY A 33 -1.84 8.61 -19.46
C GLY A 33 -2.96 9.27 -18.67
N SER A 34 -3.37 8.71 -17.52
CA SER A 34 -4.40 9.32 -16.67
C SER A 34 -4.16 9.12 -15.18
N LYS A 35 -4.69 10.03 -14.37
CA LYS A 35 -4.75 9.86 -12.92
C LYS A 35 -5.73 8.76 -12.58
N GLN A 36 -5.32 7.82 -11.71
CA GLN A 36 -6.16 6.73 -11.22
C GLN A 36 -6.11 6.65 -9.70
N ALA A 37 -7.24 6.27 -9.11
CA ALA A 37 -7.33 6.04 -7.67
C ALA A 37 -8.22 4.83 -7.39
N PHE A 38 -7.77 3.98 -6.46
CA PHE A 38 -8.50 2.80 -6.01
C PHE A 38 -8.63 2.86 -4.50
N SER A 39 -9.83 2.62 -3.99
CA SER A 39 -10.04 2.58 -2.55
C SER A 39 -11.27 1.74 -2.21
N LEU A 40 -11.17 0.95 -1.14
CA LEU A 40 -12.28 0.19 -0.56
C LEU A 40 -12.24 0.26 0.95
N GLY A 41 -13.40 0.13 1.58
CA GLY A 41 -13.55 0.07 3.03
C GLY A 41 -14.10 -1.27 3.49
N PHE A 42 -13.68 -1.73 4.68
CA PHE A 42 -14.05 -3.03 5.22
C PHE A 42 -14.41 -2.96 6.69
N LYS A 43 -15.39 -3.79 7.10
CA LYS A 43 -15.65 -4.12 8.50
C LYS A 43 -14.63 -5.15 8.98
N ASP A 44 -14.41 -5.21 10.29
CA ASP A 44 -13.64 -6.27 10.94
C ASP A 44 -12.22 -6.50 10.38
N THR A 45 -11.52 -5.42 10.09
CA THR A 45 -10.15 -5.44 9.55
C THR A 45 -9.12 -4.82 10.51
N LYS A 46 -7.88 -4.74 10.07
CA LYS A 46 -6.74 -4.11 10.78
C LYS A 46 -5.88 -3.32 9.81
N THR A 47 -5.19 -2.30 10.32
CA THR A 47 -4.30 -1.42 9.54
C THR A 47 -3.36 -2.20 8.62
N GLY A 48 -2.60 -3.17 9.14
CA GLY A 48 -1.66 -3.94 8.30
C GLY A 48 -2.31 -4.77 7.18
N ARG A 49 -3.60 -5.12 7.26
CA ARG A 49 -4.33 -5.70 6.13
C ARG A 49 -4.66 -4.65 5.09
N MET A 50 -5.09 -3.46 5.53
CA MET A 50 -5.42 -2.37 4.61
C MET A 50 -4.18 -1.88 3.85
N GLU A 51 -3.03 -1.79 4.53
CA GLU A 51 -1.75 -1.49 3.90
C GLU A 51 -1.37 -2.51 2.81
N LEU A 52 -1.58 -3.81 3.09
CA LEU A 52 -1.37 -4.88 2.10
C LEU A 52 -2.40 -4.87 0.98
N SER A 53 -3.65 -4.53 1.28
CA SER A 53 -4.69 -4.38 0.26
C SER A 53 -4.35 -3.24 -0.71
N ALA A 54 -3.86 -2.11 -0.21
CA ALA A 54 -3.40 -1.01 -1.06
C ALA A 54 -2.27 -1.46 -2.00
N LEU A 55 -1.28 -2.20 -1.49
CA LEU A 55 -0.22 -2.78 -2.29
C LEU A 55 -0.75 -3.76 -3.35
N TYR A 56 -1.65 -4.67 -2.95
CA TYR A 56 -2.27 -5.64 -3.85
C TYR A 56 -2.94 -4.94 -5.04
N TYR A 57 -3.77 -3.93 -4.76
CA TYR A 57 -4.44 -3.17 -5.80
C TYR A 57 -3.47 -2.34 -6.67
N ALA A 58 -2.38 -1.85 -6.10
CA ALA A 58 -1.34 -1.18 -6.89
C ALA A 58 -0.71 -2.12 -7.92
N ILE A 59 -0.44 -3.36 -7.54
CA ILE A 59 0.15 -4.36 -8.43
C ILE A 59 -0.86 -4.81 -9.49
N THR A 60 -2.10 -5.09 -9.10
CA THR A 60 -3.15 -5.57 -10.02
C THR A 60 -3.57 -4.53 -11.07
N ALA A 61 -3.38 -3.24 -10.79
CA ALA A 61 -3.63 -2.16 -11.75
C ALA A 61 -2.66 -2.17 -12.94
N ILE A 62 -1.51 -2.83 -12.81
CA ILE A 62 -0.55 -2.99 -13.91
C ILE A 62 -0.99 -4.13 -14.82
N ARG A 63 -1.04 -3.89 -16.13
CA ARG A 63 -1.36 -4.94 -17.11
C ARG A 63 -0.31 -6.06 -17.08
N ILE A 64 -0.74 -7.28 -17.27
CA ILE A 64 0.09 -8.48 -17.17
C ILE A 64 1.24 -8.47 -18.19
N ASP A 65 1.01 -7.94 -19.36
CA ASP A 65 1.94 -7.88 -20.50
C ASP A 65 2.80 -6.60 -20.55
N SER A 66 2.68 -5.74 -19.53
CA SER A 66 3.39 -4.46 -19.51
C SER A 66 4.81 -4.57 -18.97
N ALA A 67 5.78 -4.17 -19.77
CA ALA A 67 7.17 -3.99 -19.34
C ALA A 67 7.32 -2.62 -18.65
N VAL A 68 7.09 -2.57 -17.33
CA VAL A 68 7.12 -1.35 -16.53
C VAL A 68 7.98 -1.50 -15.27
N GLU A 69 8.55 -0.40 -14.83
CA GLU A 69 9.10 -0.23 -13.49
C GLU A 69 8.01 0.37 -12.60
N LEU A 70 7.40 -0.45 -11.74
CA LEU A 70 6.44 0.02 -10.75
C LEU A 70 7.17 0.46 -9.48
N VAL A 71 7.12 1.75 -9.18
CA VAL A 71 7.67 2.33 -7.96
C VAL A 71 6.54 2.69 -7.01
N ILE A 72 6.52 2.06 -5.84
CA ILE A 72 5.49 2.27 -4.83
C ILE A 72 6.07 3.00 -3.62
N TYR A 73 5.50 4.15 -3.32
CA TYR A 73 5.72 4.88 -2.08
C TYR A 73 4.67 4.47 -1.05
N SER A 74 5.13 4.07 0.14
CA SER A 74 4.26 3.72 1.26
C SER A 74 4.89 4.16 2.58
N ASP A 75 4.08 4.62 3.52
CA ASP A 75 4.53 4.93 4.88
C ASP A 75 4.50 3.70 5.81
N SER A 76 4.00 2.57 5.32
CA SER A 76 4.03 1.31 6.04
C SER A 76 5.42 0.67 6.06
N GLU A 77 6.15 0.84 7.15
CA GLU A 77 7.41 0.11 7.36
C GLU A 77 7.24 -1.42 7.24
N TYR A 78 6.08 -1.94 7.65
CA TYR A 78 5.78 -3.36 7.56
C TYR A 78 5.81 -3.84 6.11
N VAL A 79 5.12 -3.13 5.23
CA VAL A 79 5.05 -3.47 3.80
C VAL A 79 6.41 -3.26 3.15
N VAL A 80 7.00 -2.08 3.28
CA VAL A 80 8.29 -1.73 2.63
C VAL A 80 9.41 -2.68 3.07
N LYS A 81 9.58 -2.90 4.37
CA LYS A 81 10.62 -3.80 4.92
C LYS A 81 10.42 -5.27 4.53
N SER A 82 9.20 -5.68 4.16
CA SER A 82 8.97 -7.05 3.68
C SER A 82 9.63 -7.31 2.32
N PHE A 83 9.80 -6.28 1.51
CA PHE A 83 10.55 -6.35 0.25
C PHE A 83 12.02 -5.99 0.44
N THR A 84 12.32 -4.82 0.98
CA THR A 84 13.70 -4.28 1.05
C THR A 84 14.64 -5.10 1.93
N LEU A 85 14.13 -5.75 2.98
CA LEU A 85 14.90 -6.67 3.83
C LEU A 85 14.75 -8.14 3.42
N GLY A 86 14.13 -8.42 2.27
CA GLY A 86 13.95 -9.77 1.75
C GLY A 86 13.09 -10.69 2.62
N ARG A 87 12.23 -10.13 3.49
CA ARG A 87 11.35 -10.92 4.38
C ARG A 87 10.39 -11.79 3.58
N LEU A 88 9.79 -11.25 2.51
CA LEU A 88 8.88 -11.99 1.64
C LEU A 88 9.55 -13.24 1.07
N LYS A 89 10.77 -13.12 0.53
CA LYS A 89 11.55 -14.26 0.02
C LYS A 89 11.80 -15.33 1.10
N LYS A 90 12.14 -14.89 2.32
CA LYS A 90 12.35 -15.80 3.47
C LYS A 90 11.05 -16.52 3.86
N TRP A 91 9.91 -15.84 3.88
CA TRP A 91 8.62 -16.44 4.21
C TRP A 91 8.19 -17.48 3.18
N ILE A 92 8.39 -17.20 1.89
CA ILE A 92 8.10 -18.13 0.80
C ILE A 92 8.97 -19.40 0.97
N ALA A 93 10.29 -19.25 1.16
CA ALA A 93 11.22 -20.36 1.34
C ALA A 93 10.90 -21.19 2.60
N ALA A 94 10.37 -20.57 3.66
CA ALA A 94 9.99 -21.23 4.91
C ALA A 94 8.52 -21.75 4.91
N GLY A 95 7.86 -21.87 3.76
CA GLY A 95 6.48 -22.34 3.66
C GLY A 95 5.46 -21.42 4.37
N TRP A 96 5.70 -20.09 4.33
CA TRP A 96 4.87 -19.05 4.96
C TRP A 96 4.87 -19.10 6.49
N ARG A 97 6.03 -19.41 7.05
CA ARG A 97 6.27 -19.42 8.51
C ARG A 97 7.42 -18.46 8.86
N ASN A 98 7.39 -17.99 10.10
CA ASN A 98 8.45 -17.22 10.72
C ASN A 98 8.71 -17.74 12.15
N THR A 99 9.58 -17.10 12.90
CA THR A 99 9.90 -17.48 14.29
C THR A 99 8.71 -17.46 15.24
N SER A 100 7.66 -16.67 14.93
CA SER A 100 6.44 -16.56 15.74
C SER A 100 5.31 -17.45 15.25
N GLY A 101 5.55 -18.31 14.24
CA GLY A 101 4.55 -19.22 13.68
C GLY A 101 4.15 -18.87 12.25
N GLU A 102 2.87 -18.86 11.92
CA GLU A 102 2.39 -18.50 10.60
C GLU A 102 2.53 -17.00 10.33
N VAL A 103 2.88 -16.63 9.09
CA VAL A 103 3.02 -15.23 8.68
C VAL A 103 1.66 -14.52 8.76
N LYS A 104 1.60 -13.37 9.42
CA LYS A 104 0.39 -12.54 9.47
C LYS A 104 -0.04 -12.14 8.07
N ASN A 105 -1.37 -12.15 7.83
CA ASN A 105 -1.97 -11.83 6.52
C ASN A 105 -1.42 -12.69 5.38
N LYS A 106 -1.14 -13.97 5.67
CA LYS A 106 -0.58 -14.94 4.73
C LYS A 106 -1.40 -15.05 3.44
N ASP A 107 -2.72 -14.96 3.55
CA ASP A 107 -3.64 -14.95 2.40
C ASP A 107 -3.33 -13.81 1.42
N LEU A 108 -3.25 -12.58 1.92
CA LEU A 108 -2.89 -11.40 1.11
C LEU A 108 -1.45 -11.49 0.56
N TRP A 109 -0.50 -11.96 1.36
CA TRP A 109 0.87 -12.14 0.87
C TRP A 109 0.97 -13.18 -0.25
N LYS A 110 0.17 -14.25 -0.19
CA LYS A 110 0.09 -15.23 -1.27
C LYS A 110 -0.55 -14.63 -2.53
N ALA A 111 -1.61 -13.84 -2.38
CA ALA A 111 -2.24 -13.15 -3.48
C ALA A 111 -1.26 -12.15 -4.14
N ILE A 112 -0.55 -11.34 -3.34
CA ILE A 112 0.49 -10.43 -3.83
C ILE A 112 1.58 -11.19 -4.60
N LYS A 113 2.08 -12.32 -4.04
CA LYS A 113 3.07 -13.15 -4.72
C LYS A 113 2.55 -13.67 -6.07
N HIS A 114 1.31 -14.14 -6.11
CA HIS A 114 0.67 -14.59 -7.35
C HIS A 114 0.60 -13.48 -8.39
N GLU A 115 0.17 -12.28 -8.00
CA GLU A 115 0.09 -11.14 -8.91
C GLU A 115 1.46 -10.69 -9.44
N LEU A 116 2.51 -10.78 -8.61
CA LEU A 116 3.89 -10.53 -9.05
C LEU A 116 4.36 -11.58 -10.07
N ASP A 117 4.02 -12.85 -9.85
CA ASP A 117 4.39 -13.94 -10.79
C ASP A 117 3.67 -13.80 -12.13
N MET A 118 2.43 -13.31 -12.11
CA MET A 118 1.66 -13.07 -13.33
C MET A 118 2.19 -11.89 -14.17
N ARG A 119 3.11 -11.08 -13.62
CA ARG A 119 3.69 -9.90 -14.30
C ARG A 119 5.22 -10.00 -14.44
N PRO A 120 5.72 -10.99 -15.20
CA PRO A 120 7.17 -11.26 -15.28
C PRO A 120 7.98 -10.13 -15.92
N LEU A 121 7.34 -9.23 -16.65
CA LEU A 121 7.97 -8.07 -17.29
C LEU A 121 7.96 -6.82 -16.39
N MET A 122 7.28 -6.87 -15.26
CA MET A 122 7.22 -5.78 -14.29
C MET A 122 8.36 -5.91 -13.28
N THR A 123 9.07 -4.82 -13.03
CA THR A 123 9.94 -4.70 -11.84
C THR A 123 9.24 -3.89 -10.75
N LEU A 124 9.47 -4.24 -9.48
CA LEU A 124 8.87 -3.56 -8.33
C LEU A 124 9.95 -2.95 -7.46
N GLU A 125 9.86 -1.65 -7.22
CA GLU A 125 10.63 -0.91 -6.23
C GLU A 125 9.71 -0.40 -5.12
N MET A 126 10.09 -0.60 -3.85
CA MET A 126 9.35 -0.11 -2.69
C MET A 126 10.15 0.97 -1.98
N ILE A 127 9.55 2.14 -1.81
CA ILE A 127 10.17 3.30 -1.16
C ILE A 127 9.36 3.67 0.09
N HIS A 128 10.05 3.80 1.21
CA HIS A 128 9.43 4.30 2.43
C HIS A 128 9.34 5.82 2.40
N ILE A 129 8.14 6.36 2.63
CA ILE A 129 7.89 7.79 2.81
C ILE A 129 7.38 8.05 4.23
N ARG A 130 7.76 9.16 4.84
CA ARG A 130 7.25 9.51 6.17
C ARG A 130 5.83 10.06 6.07
N SER A 131 4.92 9.56 6.90
CA SER A 131 3.56 10.07 7.00
C SER A 131 3.49 11.43 7.70
N HIS A 132 2.44 12.20 7.38
CA HIS A 132 2.06 13.43 8.07
C HIS A 132 3.19 14.47 8.20
N GLN A 133 4.05 14.59 7.19
CA GLN A 133 5.18 15.53 7.22
C GLN A 133 4.70 16.99 7.21
N VAL A 134 3.65 17.28 6.43
CA VAL A 134 3.07 18.63 6.30
C VAL A 134 2.42 19.07 7.61
N GLU A 135 1.70 18.17 8.28
CA GLU A 135 1.01 18.45 9.55
C GLU A 135 1.99 18.67 10.71
N LYS A 136 3.10 17.93 10.69
CA LYS A 136 4.14 18.00 11.74
C LYS A 136 5.11 19.17 11.57
N GLU A 137 5.22 19.75 10.35
CA GLU A 137 6.11 20.86 10.07
C GLU A 137 5.54 22.17 10.66
N LYS A 138 6.35 22.85 11.47
CA LYS A 138 5.99 24.11 12.12
C LYS A 138 6.49 25.34 11.39
N ASP A 139 7.56 25.20 10.60
CA ASP A 139 8.09 26.27 9.77
C ASP A 139 7.24 26.47 8.53
N ALA A 140 6.73 27.71 8.34
CA ALA A 140 5.78 27.99 7.24
C ALA A 140 6.41 27.83 5.86
N ALA A 141 7.67 28.21 5.67
CA ALA A 141 8.34 28.10 4.37
C ALA A 141 8.62 26.63 4.02
N LYS A 142 9.09 25.85 5.00
CA LYS A 142 9.29 24.39 4.82
C LYS A 142 7.98 23.66 4.56
N LYS A 143 6.92 24.02 5.28
CA LYS A 143 5.59 23.48 5.08
C LYS A 143 5.09 23.73 3.66
N GLN A 144 5.28 24.95 3.15
CA GLN A 144 4.92 25.29 1.78
C GLN A 144 5.74 24.49 0.76
N ALA A 145 7.04 24.29 0.99
CA ALA A 145 7.88 23.47 0.12
C ALA A 145 7.42 21.99 0.10
N LEU A 146 7.08 21.40 1.26
CA LEU A 146 6.52 20.06 1.35
C LEU A 146 5.21 19.92 0.58
N MET A 147 4.34 20.92 0.62
CA MET A 147 3.08 20.96 -0.11
C MET A 147 3.25 21.03 -1.64
N GLN A 148 4.45 21.27 -2.14
CA GLN A 148 4.80 21.26 -3.57
C GLN A 148 5.53 19.97 -3.99
N ASP A 149 5.97 19.13 -3.03
CA ASP A 149 6.64 17.87 -3.33
C ASP A 149 5.63 16.85 -3.88
N PRO A 150 5.82 16.34 -5.11
CA PRO A 150 4.91 15.37 -5.71
C PRO A 150 4.73 14.09 -4.89
N ASN A 151 5.78 13.65 -4.18
CA ASN A 151 5.73 12.44 -3.37
C ASN A 151 4.91 12.66 -2.09
N ILE A 152 5.03 13.84 -1.48
CA ILE A 152 4.20 14.23 -0.32
C ILE A 152 2.74 14.35 -0.74
N ILE A 153 2.47 15.02 -1.86
CA ILE A 153 1.10 15.15 -2.39
C ILE A 153 0.50 13.77 -2.69
N GLY A 154 1.25 12.90 -3.34
CA GLY A 154 0.81 11.54 -3.68
C GLY A 154 0.48 10.71 -2.43
N ASN A 155 1.34 10.76 -1.41
CA ASN A 155 1.09 10.08 -0.14
C ASN A 155 -0.16 10.63 0.57
N MET A 156 -0.34 11.95 0.60
CA MET A 156 -1.54 12.58 1.15
C MET A 156 -2.83 12.17 0.42
N MET A 157 -2.77 11.93 -0.89
CA MET A 157 -3.92 11.44 -1.65
C MET A 157 -4.29 10.00 -1.26
N ALA A 158 -3.29 9.11 -1.10
CA ALA A 158 -3.52 7.74 -0.65
C ALA A 158 -4.10 7.70 0.77
N ASP A 159 -3.54 8.48 1.71
CA ASP A 159 -4.03 8.62 3.09
C ASP A 159 -5.50 9.09 3.12
N ARG A 160 -5.85 10.16 2.39
CA ARG A 160 -7.23 10.65 2.29
C ARG A 160 -8.20 9.59 1.76
N LEU A 161 -7.80 8.81 0.76
CA LEU A 161 -8.60 7.72 0.21
C LEU A 161 -8.83 6.61 1.24
N ALA A 162 -7.80 6.22 1.97
CA ALA A 162 -7.87 5.22 3.03
C ALA A 162 -8.77 5.70 4.18
N ASP A 163 -8.61 6.95 4.62
CA ASP A 163 -9.39 7.56 5.68
C ASP A 163 -10.87 7.69 5.31
N TYR A 164 -11.17 8.19 4.11
CA TYR A 164 -12.54 8.30 3.62
C TYR A 164 -13.26 6.95 3.58
N LYS A 165 -12.61 5.93 3.01
CA LYS A 165 -13.23 4.60 2.84
C LYS A 165 -13.36 3.81 4.14
N ARG A 166 -12.54 4.06 5.16
CA ARG A 166 -12.75 3.42 6.47
C ARG A 166 -14.05 3.85 7.16
N HIS A 167 -14.67 4.93 6.72
CA HIS A 167 -15.93 5.46 7.28
C HIS A 167 -17.14 5.29 6.37
N THR A 168 -16.95 4.87 5.12
CA THR A 168 -18.00 4.81 4.10
C THR A 168 -17.99 3.49 3.34
N GLU A 169 -19.17 3.03 2.91
CA GLU A 169 -19.33 1.90 1.98
C GLU A 169 -18.57 0.63 2.39
N LEU A 170 -18.65 0.26 3.66
CA LEU A 170 -17.85 -0.84 4.22
C LEU A 170 -18.34 -2.21 3.74
N LEU A 171 -17.44 -2.95 3.13
CA LEU A 171 -17.62 -4.35 2.75
C LEU A 171 -17.50 -5.26 3.98
N THR A 172 -18.14 -6.44 3.91
CA THR A 172 -18.17 -7.38 5.04
C THR A 172 -16.93 -8.26 5.14
N SER A 173 -16.17 -8.40 4.05
CA SER A 173 -14.96 -9.25 4.03
C SER A 173 -13.81 -8.55 3.32
N ASP A 174 -12.65 -8.61 3.94
CA ASP A 174 -11.36 -8.16 3.42
C ASP A 174 -10.49 -9.33 2.91
N LYS A 175 -11.11 -10.49 2.69
CA LYS A 175 -10.43 -11.68 2.15
C LYS A 175 -10.30 -11.57 0.63
N VAL A 176 -9.16 -11.97 0.12
CA VAL A 176 -8.82 -12.12 -1.30
C VAL A 176 -8.87 -13.59 -1.70
#